data_90143b936bf70f7ab9f4d5e20ab9d77d
#
_entry.id   90143b936bf70f7ab9f4d5e20ab9d77d
#
_cell.length_a   1.000
_cell.length_b   1.000
_cell.length_c   1.000
_cell.angle_alpha   90.00
_cell.angle_beta   90.00
_cell.angle_gamma   90.00
#
_symmetry.space_group_name_H-M   'P 1'
#
loop_
_entity.id
_entity.type
_entity.pdbx_description
1 polymer ?
#
loop_
_entity_poly.entity_id
_entity_poly.type
_entity_poly.pdbx_seq_one_letter_code
_entity_poly.pdbx_strand_id
1 'polypeptide(L)'
;RSTAPLSPLRGQLPSERGAEKSELASLSEGSCRQKRLRGAVEGANVSDDPQLDPKAEPMALVLCSEKIREDAERTLAWFREQGVRCRVISGDNPVTVGAIARRVKLTGDHEPVAMDARELPEDVNELARVLENVDVLGRVLPDQKKAIVQALHTQNHVVAMTGDGVNDALAIKEADLGIAMGNAAPATKAVAQVVLVDSKFSHLPDVVARGRQVMANMERVASLFLVKTVYSALISLGVVLTQIPYPYLPRHITYIGALTIGMPAFILALAPNTRRYIPGFLKRVVTFALPGGIATALSVLLASWTLPNVMGWDVVNNDADLSALRATSAIILFLMGVFVLARVARPLNSWRGALVAGFAAAGIIGAFIPFVANFFALILPTGTALVATLIALGGAAMIFVICLWLAPLVGRIFGNLLRQHGFNI
;
A
#
# COMPACT_ATOMS: atom_id res chain seq x y z
N ARG A 1 -29.74 -21.43 29.22
CA ARG A 1 -31.06 -22.12 29.28
C ARG A 1 -32.15 -21.11 28.97
N SER A 2 -32.64 -21.09 27.75
CA SER A 2 -34.02 -20.98 27.34
C SER A 2 -34.02 -20.88 25.81
N THR A 3 -34.34 -21.98 25.17
CA THR A 3 -34.64 -22.13 23.75
C THR A 3 -36.07 -21.65 23.55
N ALA A 4 -36.24 -20.56 22.81
CA ALA A 4 -37.52 -20.20 22.21
C ALA A 4 -37.45 -20.52 20.68
N PRO A 5 -38.46 -21.21 20.11
CA PRO A 5 -38.47 -21.54 18.70
C PRO A 5 -38.83 -20.30 17.88
N LEU A 6 -38.07 -20.07 16.83
CA LEU A 6 -38.37 -19.08 15.78
C LEU A 6 -39.64 -19.54 15.06
N SER A 7 -40.74 -18.84 15.27
CA SER A 7 -41.94 -18.96 14.43
C SER A 7 -41.63 -18.34 13.03
N PRO A 8 -42.07 -18.98 11.93
CA PRO A 8 -41.91 -18.42 10.60
C PRO A 8 -42.79 -17.18 10.47
N LEU A 9 -42.18 -16.00 10.29
CA LEU A 9 -42.87 -14.81 9.84
C LEU A 9 -43.45 -15.08 8.42
N ARG A 10 -44.72 -15.41 8.38
CA ARG A 10 -45.52 -15.27 7.14
C ARG A 10 -45.51 -13.79 6.78
N GLY A 11 -44.70 -13.43 5.78
CA GLY A 11 -44.80 -12.11 5.16
C GLY A 11 -46.22 -11.91 4.66
N GLN A 12 -46.93 -10.93 5.21
CA GLN A 12 -48.14 -10.39 4.61
C GLN A 12 -47.74 -9.81 3.27
N LEU A 13 -48.39 -10.26 2.20
CA LEU A 13 -48.35 -9.63 0.89
C LEU A 13 -48.70 -8.14 1.04
N PRO A 14 -47.96 -7.21 0.47
CA PRO A 14 -48.30 -5.79 0.48
C PRO A 14 -49.69 -5.60 -0.11
N SER A 15 -50.47 -4.69 0.49
CA SER A 15 -51.74 -4.27 -0.11
C SER A 15 -51.51 -3.78 -1.55
N GLU A 16 -52.49 -3.92 -2.41
CA GLU A 16 -52.45 -3.56 -3.84
C GLU A 16 -51.75 -2.19 -4.11
N ARG A 17 -51.97 -1.20 -3.24
CA ARG A 17 -51.27 0.08 -3.33
C ARG A 17 -49.75 0.01 -3.03
N GLY A 18 -49.31 -0.94 -2.28
CA GLY A 18 -47.89 -1.17 -2.00
C GLY A 18 -47.19 -1.88 -3.14
N ALA A 19 -47.88 -2.77 -3.85
CA ALA A 19 -47.37 -3.44 -5.04
C ALA A 19 -47.14 -2.47 -6.21
N GLU A 20 -48.08 -1.52 -6.45
CA GLU A 20 -47.88 -0.46 -7.45
C GLU A 20 -46.67 0.43 -7.16
N LYS A 21 -46.46 0.81 -5.88
CA LYS A 21 -45.30 1.61 -5.49
C LYS A 21 -43.97 0.81 -5.59
N SER A 22 -43.98 -0.48 -5.30
CA SER A 22 -42.78 -1.32 -5.42
C SER A 22 -42.44 -1.61 -6.88
N GLU A 23 -43.43 -1.72 -7.76
CA GLU A 23 -43.24 -1.87 -9.20
C GLU A 23 -42.71 -0.60 -9.87
N LEU A 24 -43.17 0.59 -9.44
CA LEU A 24 -42.63 1.88 -9.89
C LEU A 24 -41.17 2.07 -9.40
N ALA A 25 -40.84 1.64 -8.18
CA ALA A 25 -39.47 1.69 -7.65
C ALA A 25 -38.54 0.73 -8.42
N SER A 26 -39.04 -0.45 -8.83
CA SER A 26 -38.23 -1.41 -9.62
C SER A 26 -38.05 -1.00 -11.09
N LEU A 27 -38.88 -0.14 -11.62
CA LEU A 27 -38.71 0.47 -12.94
C LEU A 27 -37.57 1.51 -12.96
N SER A 28 -37.23 2.08 -11.80
CA SER A 28 -36.09 3.00 -11.66
C SER A 28 -34.71 2.31 -11.63
N GLU A 29 -34.66 1.00 -11.49
CA GLU A 29 -33.43 0.19 -11.39
C GLU A 29 -33.03 -0.55 -12.70
N GLY A 30 -33.39 -0.01 -13.85
CA GLY A 30 -32.80 -0.46 -15.14
C GLY A 30 -33.38 -1.71 -15.77
N SER A 31 -34.48 -2.26 -15.25
CA SER A 31 -35.12 -3.48 -15.80
C SER A 31 -36.37 -3.17 -16.64
N CYS A 32 -36.30 -2.16 -17.47
CA CYS A 32 -37.47 -1.62 -18.20
C CYS A 32 -38.10 -2.53 -19.26
N ARG A 33 -37.53 -3.69 -19.60
CA ARG A 33 -38.01 -4.49 -20.75
C ARG A 33 -38.85 -5.72 -20.45
N GLN A 34 -38.78 -6.31 -19.28
CA GLN A 34 -39.45 -7.61 -19.01
C GLN A 34 -40.72 -7.53 -18.15
N LYS A 35 -41.00 -6.39 -17.48
CA LYS A 35 -42.19 -6.26 -16.60
C LYS A 35 -43.35 -5.50 -17.22
N ARG A 36 -43.36 -5.30 -18.52
CA ARG A 36 -44.32 -4.41 -19.22
C ARG A 36 -45.78 -4.90 -19.22
N LEU A 37 -46.08 -6.08 -18.74
CA LEU A 37 -47.42 -6.70 -18.99
C LEU A 37 -48.08 -7.35 -17.78
N ARG A 38 -47.53 -7.34 -16.60
CA ARG A 38 -48.14 -8.02 -15.44
C ARG A 38 -49.25 -7.25 -14.71
N GLY A 39 -49.32 -5.92 -14.87
CA GLY A 39 -50.25 -5.09 -14.11
C GLY A 39 -51.60 -4.82 -14.80
N ALA A 40 -51.80 -5.24 -16.04
CA ALA A 40 -52.97 -4.81 -16.81
C ALA A 40 -54.05 -5.88 -17.01
N VAL A 41 -53.89 -7.13 -16.56
CA VAL A 41 -54.86 -8.16 -16.88
C VAL A 41 -55.07 -9.13 -15.71
N GLU A 42 -55.85 -8.74 -14.73
CA GLU A 42 -56.58 -9.70 -13.91
C GLU A 42 -57.82 -10.13 -14.66
N GLY A 43 -57.79 -11.35 -15.24
CA GLY A 43 -58.96 -12.00 -15.86
C GLY A 43 -58.83 -12.45 -17.31
N ALA A 44 -57.69 -12.19 -17.98
CA ALA A 44 -57.49 -12.70 -19.34
C ALA A 44 -56.65 -13.99 -19.34
N ASN A 45 -57.04 -15.01 -20.10
CA ASN A 45 -56.21 -16.15 -20.43
C ASN A 45 -54.91 -15.67 -21.09
N VAL A 46 -53.79 -15.76 -20.36
CA VAL A 46 -52.46 -15.39 -20.87
C VAL A 46 -52.10 -16.46 -21.92
N SER A 47 -52.17 -16.12 -23.19
CA SER A 47 -51.59 -16.92 -24.26
C SER A 47 -50.08 -16.83 -24.19
N ASP A 48 -49.35 -17.84 -24.59
CA ASP A 48 -47.88 -17.91 -24.62
C ASP A 48 -47.25 -16.81 -25.53
N ASP A 49 -48.08 -16.10 -26.32
CA ASP A 49 -47.68 -14.95 -27.13
C ASP A 49 -48.61 -13.74 -26.79
N PRO A 50 -48.22 -12.87 -25.87
CA PRO A 50 -49.04 -11.75 -25.41
C PRO A 50 -49.13 -10.66 -26.49
N GLN A 51 -50.20 -10.69 -27.27
CA GLN A 51 -50.55 -9.62 -28.20
C GLN A 51 -51.33 -8.50 -27.47
N LEU A 52 -51.00 -7.25 -27.81
CA LEU A 52 -51.78 -6.09 -27.36
C LEU A 52 -53.19 -6.17 -27.95
N ASP A 53 -54.21 -5.87 -27.13
CA ASP A 53 -55.57 -5.69 -27.62
C ASP A 53 -55.56 -4.69 -28.80
N PRO A 54 -56.18 -5.01 -29.92
CA PRO A 54 -56.27 -4.10 -31.07
C PRO A 54 -56.89 -2.73 -30.76
N LYS A 55 -57.61 -2.64 -29.65
CA LYS A 55 -58.20 -1.38 -29.14
C LYS A 55 -57.33 -0.68 -28.08
N ALA A 56 -56.16 -1.18 -27.80
CA ALA A 56 -55.25 -0.57 -26.81
C ALA A 56 -54.72 0.75 -27.34
N GLU A 57 -55.00 1.86 -26.62
CA GLU A 57 -54.49 3.18 -26.92
C GLU A 57 -53.31 3.50 -26.00
N PRO A 58 -52.24 4.16 -26.51
CA PRO A 58 -51.12 4.60 -25.65
C PRO A 58 -51.58 5.70 -24.70
N MET A 59 -51.59 5.43 -23.41
CA MET A 59 -52.02 6.38 -22.39
C MET A 59 -50.92 7.33 -21.90
N ALA A 60 -49.66 6.82 -21.81
CA ALA A 60 -48.56 7.59 -21.31
C ALA A 60 -47.19 7.04 -21.75
N LEU A 61 -46.23 7.93 -21.89
CA LEU A 61 -44.81 7.57 -22.07
C LEU A 61 -44.08 7.88 -20.75
N VAL A 62 -43.52 6.84 -20.13
CA VAL A 62 -42.70 7.03 -18.92
C VAL A 62 -41.22 7.13 -19.31
N LEU A 63 -40.65 8.28 -19.09
CA LEU A 63 -39.20 8.52 -19.31
C LEU A 63 -38.44 8.30 -18.01
N CYS A 64 -37.60 7.26 -17.97
CA CYS A 64 -36.73 6.97 -16.85
C CYS A 64 -35.35 7.53 -17.14
N SER A 65 -34.79 8.31 -16.21
CA SER A 65 -33.42 8.78 -16.29
C SER A 65 -32.68 8.52 -14.98
N GLU A 66 -31.41 8.13 -15.06
CA GLU A 66 -30.59 7.94 -13.88
C GLU A 66 -30.08 9.24 -13.31
N LYS A 67 -30.07 9.31 -11.98
CA LYS A 67 -29.45 10.44 -11.25
C LYS A 67 -27.95 10.14 -11.08
N ILE A 68 -27.13 10.82 -11.87
CA ILE A 68 -25.68 10.75 -11.75
C ILE A 68 -25.24 11.39 -10.43
N ARG A 69 -24.27 10.78 -9.75
CA ARG A 69 -23.66 11.35 -8.55
C ARG A 69 -22.83 12.58 -8.91
N GLU A 70 -22.92 13.63 -8.11
CA GLU A 70 -22.24 14.90 -8.34
C GLU A 70 -20.70 14.78 -8.33
N ASP A 71 -20.17 13.79 -7.59
CA ASP A 71 -18.74 13.52 -7.44
C ASP A 71 -18.15 12.59 -8.50
N ALA A 72 -18.99 12.01 -9.38
CA ALA A 72 -18.55 10.98 -10.34
C ALA A 72 -17.51 11.52 -11.34
N GLU A 73 -17.80 12.64 -12.01
CA GLU A 73 -16.90 13.25 -12.99
C GLU A 73 -15.54 13.60 -12.37
N ARG A 74 -15.54 14.23 -11.18
CA ARG A 74 -14.33 14.62 -10.46
C ARG A 74 -13.49 13.40 -10.07
N THR A 75 -14.14 12.34 -9.60
CA THR A 75 -13.44 11.12 -9.18
C THR A 75 -12.80 10.41 -10.37
N LEU A 76 -13.51 10.30 -11.50
CA LEU A 76 -12.99 9.72 -12.74
C LEU A 76 -11.86 10.56 -13.33
N ALA A 77 -11.96 11.89 -13.30
CA ALA A 77 -10.89 12.78 -13.72
C ALA A 77 -9.62 12.55 -12.90
N TRP A 78 -9.76 12.42 -11.57
CA TRP A 78 -8.63 12.11 -10.70
C TRP A 78 -7.96 10.79 -11.07
N PHE A 79 -8.73 9.72 -11.36
CA PHE A 79 -8.15 8.44 -11.79
C PHE A 79 -7.38 8.56 -13.10
N ARG A 80 -7.93 9.29 -14.09
CA ARG A 80 -7.22 9.55 -15.36
C ARG A 80 -5.90 10.28 -15.14
N GLU A 81 -5.88 11.32 -14.30
CA GLU A 81 -4.65 12.05 -13.92
C GLU A 81 -3.62 11.13 -13.25
N GLN A 82 -4.09 10.08 -12.55
CA GLN A 82 -3.20 9.07 -11.97
C GLN A 82 -2.71 8.02 -12.99
N GLY A 83 -3.15 8.07 -14.25
CA GLY A 83 -2.84 7.10 -15.29
C GLY A 83 -3.62 5.79 -15.13
N VAL A 84 -4.75 5.82 -14.41
CA VAL A 84 -5.66 4.67 -14.28
C VAL A 84 -6.74 4.79 -15.35
N ARG A 85 -6.87 3.76 -16.18
CA ARG A 85 -7.96 3.63 -17.15
C ARG A 85 -9.17 3.03 -16.45
N CYS A 86 -10.27 3.78 -16.41
CA CYS A 86 -11.54 3.30 -15.89
C CYS A 86 -12.38 2.72 -17.01
N ARG A 87 -13.02 1.55 -16.77
CA ARG A 87 -13.98 0.90 -17.66
C ARG A 87 -15.29 0.70 -16.93
N VAL A 88 -16.40 0.73 -17.67
CA VAL A 88 -17.72 0.42 -17.13
C VAL A 88 -18.18 -0.92 -17.68
N ILE A 89 -18.57 -1.82 -16.77
CA ILE A 89 -19.07 -3.16 -17.06
C ILE A 89 -20.47 -3.26 -16.47
N SER A 90 -21.50 -3.31 -17.30
CA SER A 90 -22.91 -3.32 -16.89
C SER A 90 -23.71 -4.47 -17.54
N GLY A 91 -24.75 -4.92 -16.85
CA GLY A 91 -25.78 -5.78 -17.44
C GLY A 91 -26.77 -5.05 -18.35
N ASP A 92 -26.75 -3.72 -18.35
CA ASP A 92 -27.67 -2.88 -19.10
C ASP A 92 -27.27 -2.70 -20.56
N ASN A 93 -28.16 -2.07 -21.34
CA ASN A 93 -27.93 -1.81 -22.75
C ASN A 93 -26.67 -0.93 -22.97
N PRO A 94 -25.72 -1.32 -23.85
CA PRO A 94 -24.48 -0.60 -24.09
C PRO A 94 -24.71 0.87 -24.53
N VAL A 95 -25.79 1.16 -25.27
CA VAL A 95 -26.13 2.53 -25.70
C VAL A 95 -26.45 3.41 -24.48
N THR A 96 -27.23 2.89 -23.53
CA THR A 96 -27.59 3.62 -22.29
C THR A 96 -26.36 3.84 -21.43
N VAL A 97 -25.56 2.78 -21.21
CA VAL A 97 -24.34 2.86 -20.39
C VAL A 97 -23.30 3.78 -21.05
N GLY A 98 -23.15 3.72 -22.37
CA GLY A 98 -22.30 4.62 -23.14
C GLY A 98 -22.69 6.08 -23.01
N ALA A 99 -24.00 6.38 -23.06
CA ALA A 99 -24.49 7.74 -22.86
C ALA A 99 -24.19 8.28 -21.45
N ILE A 100 -24.33 7.43 -20.42
CA ILE A 100 -23.96 7.76 -19.05
C ILE A 100 -22.45 7.98 -18.94
N ALA A 101 -21.64 7.10 -19.49
CA ALA A 101 -20.17 7.17 -19.48
C ALA A 101 -19.67 8.48 -20.13
N ARG A 102 -20.30 8.90 -21.24
CA ARG A 102 -20.04 10.18 -21.88
C ARG A 102 -20.39 11.35 -20.96
N ARG A 103 -21.54 11.30 -20.32
CA ARG A 103 -22.02 12.37 -19.44
C ARG A 103 -21.14 12.58 -18.20
N VAL A 104 -20.53 11.49 -17.67
CA VAL A 104 -19.57 11.57 -16.56
C VAL A 104 -18.12 11.74 -17.04
N LYS A 105 -17.91 11.95 -18.32
CA LYS A 105 -16.60 12.10 -18.96
C LYS A 105 -15.63 10.97 -18.57
N LEU A 106 -16.07 9.71 -18.69
CA LEU A 106 -15.28 8.53 -18.36
C LEU A 106 -13.88 8.55 -19.00
N THR A 107 -13.82 8.93 -20.27
CA THR A 107 -12.60 9.03 -21.09
C THR A 107 -12.07 10.46 -21.23
N GLY A 108 -12.63 11.43 -20.51
CA GLY A 108 -12.31 12.85 -20.67
C GLY A 108 -13.05 13.47 -21.85
N ASP A 109 -12.31 14.08 -22.74
CA ASP A 109 -12.86 14.78 -23.93
C ASP A 109 -13.10 13.84 -25.11
N HIS A 110 -12.60 12.59 -25.03
CA HIS A 110 -12.84 11.57 -26.06
C HIS A 110 -14.17 10.87 -25.84
N GLU A 111 -14.78 10.46 -26.93
CA GLU A 111 -16.02 9.70 -26.85
C GLU A 111 -15.73 8.26 -26.37
N PRO A 112 -16.44 7.74 -25.34
CA PRO A 112 -16.21 6.38 -24.85
C PRO A 112 -16.70 5.36 -25.88
N VAL A 113 -15.88 4.37 -26.18
CA VAL A 113 -16.23 3.25 -27.07
C VAL A 113 -17.06 2.24 -26.29
N ALA A 114 -18.34 2.08 -26.68
CA ALA A 114 -19.27 1.15 -26.08
C ALA A 114 -19.47 -0.07 -26.97
N MET A 115 -19.49 -1.27 -26.35
CA MET A 115 -19.66 -2.55 -27.04
C MET A 115 -20.70 -3.45 -26.32
N ASP A 116 -21.42 -4.24 -27.09
CA ASP A 116 -22.34 -5.28 -26.56
C ASP A 116 -21.52 -6.53 -26.20
N ALA A 117 -21.66 -7.00 -24.97
CA ALA A 117 -20.90 -8.17 -24.51
C ALA A 117 -21.28 -9.48 -25.23
N ARG A 118 -22.37 -9.49 -25.98
CA ARG A 118 -22.73 -10.63 -26.85
C ARG A 118 -21.83 -10.76 -28.08
N GLU A 119 -21.12 -9.72 -28.44
CA GLU A 119 -20.15 -9.66 -29.54
C GLU A 119 -18.72 -9.97 -29.10
N LEU A 120 -18.51 -10.20 -27.78
CA LEU A 120 -17.18 -10.48 -27.24
C LEU A 120 -16.72 -11.89 -27.64
N PRO A 121 -15.45 -12.05 -28.03
CA PRO A 121 -14.88 -13.36 -28.32
C PRO A 121 -14.74 -14.20 -27.04
N GLU A 122 -14.85 -15.51 -27.17
CA GLU A 122 -14.69 -16.47 -26.07
C GLU A 122 -13.20 -16.70 -25.74
N ASP A 123 -12.31 -16.56 -26.73
CA ASP A 123 -10.87 -16.69 -26.52
C ASP A 123 -10.33 -15.51 -25.71
N VAL A 124 -9.61 -15.83 -24.63
CA VAL A 124 -9.10 -14.82 -23.67
C VAL A 124 -8.11 -13.87 -24.34
N ASN A 125 -7.29 -14.32 -25.29
CA ASN A 125 -6.29 -13.48 -25.95
C ASN A 125 -6.92 -12.54 -26.98
N GLU A 126 -7.94 -13.01 -27.70
CA GLU A 126 -8.74 -12.17 -28.60
C GLU A 126 -9.54 -11.15 -27.80
N LEU A 127 -10.16 -11.56 -26.71
CA LEU A 127 -10.87 -10.69 -25.78
C LEU A 127 -9.93 -9.57 -25.26
N ALA A 128 -8.72 -9.93 -24.87
CA ALA A 128 -7.73 -8.97 -24.41
C ALA A 128 -7.43 -7.88 -25.45
N ARG A 129 -7.30 -8.25 -26.73
CA ARG A 129 -7.08 -7.29 -27.85
C ARG A 129 -8.29 -6.38 -28.05
N VAL A 130 -9.50 -6.93 -27.99
CA VAL A 130 -10.74 -6.13 -28.14
C VAL A 130 -10.84 -5.12 -26.98
N LEU A 131 -10.53 -5.54 -25.76
CA LEU A 131 -10.59 -4.69 -24.57
C LEU A 131 -9.62 -3.50 -24.61
N GLU A 132 -8.57 -3.53 -25.42
CA GLU A 132 -7.68 -2.37 -25.55
C GLU A 132 -8.41 -1.10 -26.05
N ASN A 133 -9.43 -1.29 -26.87
CA ASN A 133 -10.14 -0.19 -27.52
C ASN A 133 -11.55 0.07 -26.95
N VAL A 134 -12.00 -0.74 -25.99
CA VAL A 134 -13.35 -0.64 -25.42
C VAL A 134 -13.32 -0.05 -24.01
N ASP A 135 -14.18 0.91 -23.75
CA ASP A 135 -14.30 1.59 -22.45
C ASP A 135 -15.57 1.19 -21.69
N VAL A 136 -16.61 0.79 -22.44
CA VAL A 136 -17.93 0.48 -21.89
C VAL A 136 -18.41 -0.86 -22.46
N LEU A 137 -18.78 -1.76 -21.57
CA LEU A 137 -19.37 -3.05 -21.92
C LEU A 137 -20.80 -3.14 -21.36
N GLY A 138 -21.76 -3.34 -22.25
CA GLY A 138 -23.16 -3.54 -21.88
C GLY A 138 -23.60 -4.99 -22.03
N ARG A 139 -24.67 -5.40 -21.35
CA ARG A 139 -25.24 -6.75 -21.35
C ARG A 139 -24.28 -7.85 -20.92
N VAL A 140 -23.33 -7.52 -20.04
CA VAL A 140 -22.30 -8.45 -19.58
C VAL A 140 -22.89 -9.45 -18.59
N LEU A 141 -22.64 -10.73 -18.85
CA LEU A 141 -23.00 -11.83 -17.95
C LEU A 141 -21.97 -12.00 -16.82
N PRO A 142 -22.32 -12.62 -15.68
CA PRO A 142 -21.40 -12.78 -14.55
C PRO A 142 -20.08 -13.48 -14.91
N ASP A 143 -20.14 -14.55 -15.71
CA ASP A 143 -18.93 -15.29 -16.14
C ASP A 143 -18.05 -14.43 -17.08
N GLN A 144 -18.67 -13.64 -17.94
CA GLN A 144 -17.94 -12.71 -18.80
C GLN A 144 -17.21 -11.62 -17.99
N LYS A 145 -17.77 -11.16 -16.86
CA LYS A 145 -17.08 -10.21 -15.97
C LYS A 145 -15.75 -10.77 -15.45
N LYS A 146 -15.74 -12.07 -15.10
CA LYS A 146 -14.51 -12.76 -14.71
C LYS A 146 -13.54 -12.90 -15.89
N ALA A 147 -14.02 -13.31 -17.05
CA ALA A 147 -13.21 -13.45 -18.26
C ALA A 147 -12.55 -12.12 -18.69
N ILE A 148 -13.26 -10.98 -18.54
CA ILE A 148 -12.73 -9.65 -18.80
C ILE A 148 -11.51 -9.35 -17.88
N VAL A 149 -11.62 -9.67 -16.59
CA VAL A 149 -10.49 -9.48 -15.65
C VAL A 149 -9.31 -10.36 -16.05
N GLN A 150 -9.56 -11.64 -16.37
CA GLN A 150 -8.53 -12.57 -16.83
C GLN A 150 -7.85 -12.09 -18.12
N ALA A 151 -8.62 -11.61 -19.09
CA ALA A 151 -8.09 -11.07 -20.32
C ALA A 151 -7.18 -9.85 -20.09
N LEU A 152 -7.53 -8.96 -19.16
CA LEU A 152 -6.67 -7.85 -18.78
C LEU A 152 -5.37 -8.30 -18.10
N HIS A 153 -5.41 -9.37 -17.30
CA HIS A 153 -4.21 -9.97 -16.70
C HIS A 153 -3.25 -10.55 -17.75
N THR A 154 -3.73 -11.12 -18.85
CA THR A 154 -2.84 -11.62 -19.93
C THR A 154 -1.98 -10.52 -20.56
N GLN A 155 -2.43 -9.26 -20.48
CA GLN A 155 -1.69 -8.08 -20.93
C GLN A 155 -0.86 -7.42 -19.82
N ASN A 156 -0.67 -8.10 -18.67
CA ASN A 156 0.04 -7.60 -17.50
C ASN A 156 -0.58 -6.32 -16.89
N HIS A 157 -1.88 -6.10 -17.06
CA HIS A 157 -2.57 -5.04 -16.34
C HIS A 157 -2.83 -5.46 -14.89
N VAL A 158 -2.67 -4.49 -13.98
CA VAL A 158 -3.13 -4.60 -12.59
C VAL A 158 -4.58 -4.11 -12.55
N VAL A 159 -5.51 -4.99 -12.17
CA VAL A 159 -6.93 -4.75 -12.27
C VAL A 159 -7.56 -4.55 -10.89
N ALA A 160 -8.25 -3.42 -10.72
CA ALA A 160 -9.18 -3.22 -9.60
C ALA A 160 -10.61 -3.40 -10.10
N MET A 161 -11.41 -4.21 -9.42
CA MET A 161 -12.83 -4.44 -9.74
C MET A 161 -13.70 -3.96 -8.59
N THR A 162 -14.71 -3.16 -8.92
CA THR A 162 -15.69 -2.69 -7.94
C THR A 162 -17.10 -3.10 -8.35
N GLY A 163 -17.93 -3.51 -7.37
CA GLY A 163 -19.30 -3.90 -7.60
C GLY A 163 -20.08 -4.05 -6.29
N ASP A 164 -21.39 -4.21 -6.41
CA ASP A 164 -22.33 -4.37 -5.30
C ASP A 164 -23.22 -5.63 -5.44
N GLY A 165 -23.35 -6.16 -6.64
CA GLY A 165 -24.15 -7.34 -6.93
C GLY A 165 -23.45 -8.68 -6.61
N VAL A 166 -24.25 -9.73 -6.38
CA VAL A 166 -23.75 -11.11 -6.29
C VAL A 166 -23.06 -11.52 -7.59
N ASN A 167 -23.54 -11.00 -8.71
CA ASN A 167 -23.00 -11.24 -10.06
C ASN A 167 -21.59 -10.72 -10.27
N ASP A 168 -21.10 -9.84 -9.38
CA ASP A 168 -19.77 -9.26 -9.43
C ASP A 168 -18.74 -10.06 -8.60
N ALA A 169 -19.21 -10.94 -7.72
CA ALA A 169 -18.38 -11.64 -6.75
C ALA A 169 -17.23 -12.42 -7.39
N LEU A 170 -17.45 -13.08 -8.53
CA LEU A 170 -16.41 -13.83 -9.23
C LEU A 170 -15.33 -12.90 -9.82
N ALA A 171 -15.72 -11.80 -10.43
CA ALA A 171 -14.81 -10.81 -10.99
C ALA A 171 -14.05 -10.06 -9.90
N ILE A 172 -14.71 -9.71 -8.80
CA ILE A 172 -14.10 -9.07 -7.62
C ILE A 172 -13.05 -9.99 -6.99
N LYS A 173 -13.32 -11.29 -6.90
CA LYS A 173 -12.36 -12.29 -6.39
C LYS A 173 -11.16 -12.47 -7.32
N GLU A 174 -11.36 -12.40 -8.64
CA GLU A 174 -10.32 -12.59 -9.65
C GLU A 174 -9.39 -11.38 -9.77
N ALA A 175 -9.87 -10.17 -9.48
CA ALA A 175 -9.11 -8.93 -9.59
C ALA A 175 -7.98 -8.85 -8.56
N ASP A 176 -6.89 -8.13 -8.88
CA ASP A 176 -5.79 -7.83 -7.95
C ASP A 176 -6.28 -7.02 -6.74
N LEU A 177 -7.28 -6.16 -6.95
CA LEU A 177 -7.95 -5.41 -5.89
C LEU A 177 -9.46 -5.48 -6.07
N GLY A 178 -10.12 -6.35 -5.33
CA GLY A 178 -11.57 -6.45 -5.27
C GLY A 178 -12.16 -5.47 -4.25
N ILE A 179 -13.12 -4.66 -4.67
CA ILE A 179 -13.75 -3.62 -3.87
C ILE A 179 -15.26 -3.84 -3.85
N ALA A 180 -15.84 -4.03 -2.67
CA ALA A 180 -17.29 -4.13 -2.50
C ALA A 180 -17.86 -2.82 -1.96
N MET A 181 -19.06 -2.48 -2.42
CA MET A 181 -19.83 -1.37 -1.84
C MET A 181 -20.42 -1.79 -0.48
N GLY A 182 -20.68 -0.81 0.40
CA GLY A 182 -21.24 -1.06 1.72
C GLY A 182 -22.65 -1.67 1.72
N ASN A 183 -23.42 -1.39 0.66
CA ASN A 183 -24.73 -1.99 0.39
C ASN A 183 -24.63 -3.33 -0.36
N ALA A 184 -23.44 -3.79 -0.74
CA ALA A 184 -23.25 -5.04 -1.48
C ALA A 184 -23.73 -6.26 -0.71
N ALA A 185 -24.05 -7.32 -1.48
CA ALA A 185 -24.43 -8.61 -0.92
C ALA A 185 -23.35 -9.20 0.01
N PRO A 186 -23.71 -9.93 1.07
CA PRO A 186 -22.74 -10.53 1.98
C PRO A 186 -21.69 -11.41 1.28
N ALA A 187 -22.08 -12.15 0.26
CA ALA A 187 -21.17 -12.98 -0.52
C ALA A 187 -20.13 -12.16 -1.27
N THR A 188 -20.50 -11.00 -1.82
CA THR A 188 -19.60 -10.07 -2.51
C THR A 188 -18.62 -9.42 -1.54
N LYS A 189 -19.10 -8.99 -0.37
CA LYS A 189 -18.23 -8.47 0.70
C LYS A 189 -17.24 -9.50 1.21
N ALA A 190 -17.61 -10.76 1.29
CA ALA A 190 -16.75 -11.84 1.79
C ALA A 190 -15.54 -12.13 0.89
N VAL A 191 -15.62 -11.82 -0.40
CA VAL A 191 -14.52 -12.05 -1.36
C VAL A 191 -13.72 -10.77 -1.68
N ALA A 192 -14.21 -9.61 -1.29
CA ALA A 192 -13.55 -8.33 -1.53
C ALA A 192 -12.41 -8.08 -0.53
N GLN A 193 -11.32 -7.47 -0.98
CA GLN A 193 -10.22 -7.04 -0.13
C GLN A 193 -10.51 -5.70 0.57
N VAL A 194 -11.39 -4.88 -0.03
CA VAL A 194 -11.80 -3.57 0.50
C VAL A 194 -13.31 -3.45 0.48
N VAL A 195 -13.91 -2.89 1.53
CA VAL A 195 -15.34 -2.57 1.57
C VAL A 195 -15.51 -1.07 1.81
N LEU A 196 -16.18 -0.39 0.89
CA LEU A 196 -16.55 1.03 1.03
C LEU A 196 -17.85 1.14 1.83
N VAL A 197 -17.74 1.26 3.14
CA VAL A 197 -18.87 1.15 4.09
C VAL A 197 -20.02 2.12 3.76
N ASP A 198 -19.72 3.32 3.32
CA ASP A 198 -20.69 4.33 2.94
C ASP A 198 -21.13 4.28 1.45
N SER A 199 -20.66 3.26 0.72
CA SER A 199 -20.96 3.05 -0.71
C SER A 199 -20.60 4.24 -1.62
N LYS A 200 -19.61 5.05 -1.22
CA LYS A 200 -19.15 6.19 -2.01
C LYS A 200 -17.86 5.88 -2.77
N PHE A 201 -17.96 5.76 -4.09
CA PHE A 201 -16.82 5.58 -4.98
C PHE A 201 -15.78 6.71 -4.88
N SER A 202 -16.23 7.92 -4.54
CA SER A 202 -15.38 9.11 -4.35
C SER A 202 -14.37 9.00 -3.20
N HIS A 203 -14.46 7.99 -2.33
CA HIS A 203 -13.48 7.74 -1.29
C HIS A 203 -12.26 6.92 -1.77
N LEU A 204 -12.31 6.31 -2.96
CA LEU A 204 -11.19 5.56 -3.51
C LEU A 204 -9.90 6.39 -3.68
N PRO A 205 -9.93 7.67 -4.11
CA PRO A 205 -8.74 8.51 -4.08
C PRO A 205 -8.05 8.57 -2.72
N ASP A 206 -8.82 8.67 -1.62
CA ASP A 206 -8.27 8.68 -0.27
C ASP A 206 -7.69 7.31 0.12
N VAL A 207 -8.32 6.21 -0.25
CA VAL A 207 -7.80 4.85 -0.05
C VAL A 207 -6.46 4.68 -0.76
N VAL A 208 -6.35 5.12 -2.02
CA VAL A 208 -5.09 5.08 -2.78
C VAL A 208 -4.03 5.97 -2.15
N ALA A 209 -4.39 7.18 -1.69
CA ALA A 209 -3.48 8.08 -0.99
C ALA A 209 -2.93 7.45 0.29
N ARG A 210 -3.78 6.78 1.09
CA ARG A 210 -3.35 6.03 2.29
C ARG A 210 -2.45 4.85 1.95
N GLY A 211 -2.79 4.06 0.93
CA GLY A 211 -1.93 2.98 0.45
C GLY A 211 -0.53 3.47 0.04
N ARG A 212 -0.45 4.57 -0.70
CA ARG A 212 0.82 5.21 -1.08
C ARG A 212 1.61 5.69 0.12
N GLN A 213 0.93 6.31 1.10
CA GLN A 213 1.54 6.74 2.36
C GLN A 213 2.19 5.57 3.09
N VAL A 214 1.46 4.46 3.25
CA VAL A 214 1.95 3.25 3.92
C VAL A 214 3.17 2.69 3.20
N MET A 215 3.10 2.49 1.88
CA MET A 215 4.19 1.93 1.09
C MET A 215 5.47 2.79 1.15
N ALA A 216 5.33 4.11 0.99
CA ALA A 216 6.48 5.01 1.01
C ALA A 216 7.10 5.15 2.41
N ASN A 217 6.30 5.08 3.47
CA ASN A 217 6.80 5.11 4.84
C ASN A 217 7.39 3.77 5.26
N MET A 218 6.83 2.66 4.79
CA MET A 218 7.38 1.31 5.00
C MET A 218 8.81 1.19 4.41
N GLU A 219 9.08 1.80 3.24
CA GLU A 219 10.43 1.82 2.65
C GLU A 219 11.45 2.47 3.59
N ARG A 220 11.06 3.56 4.26
CA ARG A 220 11.92 4.25 5.25
C ARG A 220 12.16 3.40 6.48
N VAL A 221 11.09 2.85 7.05
CA VAL A 221 11.16 2.03 8.26
C VAL A 221 11.99 0.76 7.98
N ALA A 222 11.72 0.06 6.89
CA ALA A 222 12.47 -1.13 6.47
C ALA A 222 13.96 -0.83 6.30
N SER A 223 14.32 0.32 5.73
CA SER A 223 15.71 0.75 5.58
C SER A 223 16.43 0.89 6.92
N LEU A 224 15.79 1.52 7.92
CA LEU A 224 16.36 1.67 9.26
C LEU A 224 16.61 0.33 9.94
N PHE A 225 15.63 -0.57 9.90
CA PHE A 225 15.75 -1.89 10.53
C PHE A 225 16.76 -2.78 9.82
N LEU A 226 16.81 -2.76 8.48
CA LEU A 226 17.73 -3.59 7.72
C LEU A 226 19.19 -3.15 7.92
N VAL A 227 19.48 -1.85 8.01
CA VAL A 227 20.82 -1.34 8.38
C VAL A 227 21.26 -1.94 9.70
N LYS A 228 20.37 -1.95 10.72
CA LYS A 228 20.66 -2.53 12.04
C LYS A 228 20.99 -4.02 11.93
N THR A 229 20.20 -4.78 11.18
CA THR A 229 20.42 -6.21 11.00
C THR A 229 21.77 -6.48 10.34
N VAL A 230 22.11 -5.72 9.29
CA VAL A 230 23.39 -5.86 8.56
C VAL A 230 24.58 -5.57 9.48
N TYR A 231 24.60 -4.41 10.17
CA TYR A 231 25.76 -4.11 11.02
C TYR A 231 25.86 -5.05 12.22
N SER A 232 24.75 -5.48 12.81
CA SER A 232 24.79 -6.40 13.94
C SER A 232 25.36 -7.78 13.51
N ALA A 233 24.94 -8.30 12.36
CA ALA A 233 25.47 -9.54 11.82
C ALA A 233 26.98 -9.45 11.51
N LEU A 234 27.41 -8.36 10.87
CA LEU A 234 28.81 -8.15 10.51
C LEU A 234 29.72 -7.94 11.73
N ILE A 235 29.25 -7.18 12.74
CA ILE A 235 30.00 -6.99 13.97
C ILE A 235 30.13 -8.31 14.73
N SER A 236 29.03 -9.07 14.85
CA SER A 236 29.07 -10.39 15.50
C SER A 236 30.01 -11.35 14.78
N LEU A 237 29.98 -11.39 13.46
CA LEU A 237 30.91 -12.19 12.66
C LEU A 237 32.36 -11.71 12.86
N GLY A 238 32.61 -10.42 12.81
CA GLY A 238 33.93 -9.83 13.02
C GLY A 238 34.52 -10.15 14.40
N VAL A 239 33.70 -10.06 15.45
CA VAL A 239 34.07 -10.41 16.83
C VAL A 239 34.46 -11.89 16.94
N VAL A 240 33.65 -12.79 16.36
CA VAL A 240 33.92 -14.24 16.39
C VAL A 240 35.21 -14.59 15.64
N LEU A 241 35.39 -13.99 14.46
CA LEU A 241 36.61 -14.29 13.63
C LEU A 241 37.89 -13.73 14.21
N THR A 242 37.83 -12.60 14.92
CA THR A 242 39.02 -11.92 15.46
C THR A 242 39.23 -12.13 16.97
N GLN A 243 38.29 -12.80 17.62
CA GLN A 243 38.33 -13.12 19.06
C GLN A 243 38.53 -11.89 19.97
N ILE A 244 38.04 -10.70 19.53
CA ILE A 244 38.08 -9.49 20.35
C ILE A 244 36.90 -9.49 21.32
N PRO A 245 37.01 -8.77 22.48
CA PRO A 245 35.85 -8.55 23.35
C PRO A 245 34.74 -7.82 22.61
N TYR A 246 33.48 -8.16 22.93
CA TYR A 246 32.34 -7.56 22.26
C TYR A 246 32.32 -6.02 22.48
N PRO A 247 32.28 -5.20 21.40
CA PRO A 247 32.59 -3.78 21.44
C PRO A 247 31.49 -2.91 22.05
N TYR A 248 30.36 -3.49 22.42
CA TYR A 248 29.27 -2.75 23.09
C TYR A 248 28.41 -3.69 23.94
N LEU A 249 27.61 -3.12 24.84
CA LEU A 249 26.67 -3.85 25.69
C LEU A 249 25.27 -3.91 25.03
N PRO A 250 24.46 -4.95 25.30
CA PRO A 250 23.07 -5.00 24.80
C PRO A 250 22.23 -3.77 25.15
N ARG A 251 22.45 -3.17 26.32
CA ARG A 251 21.76 -1.95 26.76
C ARG A 251 22.15 -0.72 25.94
N HIS A 252 23.38 -0.64 25.39
CA HIS A 252 23.75 0.41 24.44
C HIS A 252 22.91 0.35 23.18
N ILE A 253 22.71 -0.87 22.61
CA ILE A 253 21.86 -1.06 21.40
C ILE A 253 20.41 -0.71 21.69
N THR A 254 19.91 -0.97 22.91
CA THR A 254 18.55 -0.59 23.28
C THR A 254 18.39 0.91 23.28
N TYR A 255 19.31 1.64 23.91
CA TYR A 255 19.32 3.11 23.94
C TYR A 255 19.43 3.71 22.53
N ILE A 256 20.46 3.31 21.79
CA ILE A 256 20.72 3.81 20.43
C ILE A 256 19.57 3.45 19.50
N GLY A 257 19.08 2.20 19.56
CA GLY A 257 17.99 1.73 18.74
C GLY A 257 16.67 2.45 19.01
N ALA A 258 16.37 2.79 20.26
CA ALA A 258 15.17 3.57 20.59
C ALA A 258 15.22 4.97 19.95
N LEU A 259 16.38 5.66 20.03
CA LEU A 259 16.54 7.04 19.57
C LEU A 259 16.82 7.18 18.07
N THR A 260 17.45 6.20 17.43
CA THR A 260 17.83 6.30 16.02
C THR A 260 16.96 5.48 15.08
N ILE A 261 16.20 4.49 15.61
CA ILE A 261 15.38 3.58 14.81
C ILE A 261 13.93 3.58 15.29
N GLY A 262 13.64 3.11 16.50
CA GLY A 262 12.29 2.80 16.96
C GLY A 262 11.35 4.00 16.98
N MET A 263 11.64 4.99 17.82
CA MET A 263 10.82 6.20 17.92
C MET A 263 10.80 7.03 16.62
N PRO A 264 11.94 7.30 15.96
CA PRO A 264 11.91 7.99 14.68
C PRO A 264 11.14 7.24 13.59
N ALA A 265 11.26 5.91 13.51
CA ALA A 265 10.55 5.11 12.54
C ALA A 265 9.03 5.21 12.73
N PHE A 266 8.57 5.16 13.99
CA PHE A 266 7.15 5.33 14.32
C PHE A 266 6.63 6.69 13.86
N ILE A 267 7.33 7.78 14.18
CA ILE A 267 6.92 9.13 13.79
C ILE A 267 6.97 9.30 12.25
N LEU A 268 8.01 8.78 11.60
CA LEU A 268 8.12 8.81 10.14
C LEU A 268 7.06 7.97 9.43
N ALA A 269 6.58 6.88 10.06
CA ALA A 269 5.50 6.06 9.53
C ALA A 269 4.14 6.79 9.50
N LEU A 270 3.91 7.72 10.41
CA LEU A 270 2.70 8.55 10.47
C LEU A 270 2.75 9.75 9.50
N ALA A 271 3.92 10.06 8.94
CA ALA A 271 4.11 11.22 8.09
C ALA A 271 3.24 11.15 6.82
N PRO A 272 2.56 12.25 6.44
CA PRO A 272 1.85 12.30 5.17
C PRO A 272 2.83 12.14 4.01
N ASN A 273 2.43 11.33 3.01
CA ASN A 273 3.25 11.06 1.84
C ASN A 273 2.34 10.83 0.63
N THR A 274 2.43 11.73 -0.34
CA THR A 274 1.64 11.69 -1.59
C THR A 274 2.41 11.11 -2.77
N ARG A 275 3.63 10.63 -2.55
CA ARG A 275 4.48 10.10 -3.62
C ARG A 275 3.82 8.90 -4.28
N ARG A 276 3.79 8.88 -5.62
CA ARG A 276 3.37 7.70 -6.38
C ARG A 276 4.24 6.50 -6.03
N TYR A 277 3.64 5.32 -6.04
CA TYR A 277 4.40 4.08 -5.89
C TYR A 277 5.43 3.94 -7.02
N ILE A 278 6.64 3.60 -6.65
CA ILE A 278 7.72 3.31 -7.59
C ILE A 278 8.07 1.83 -7.41
N PRO A 279 8.00 1.00 -8.46
CA PRO A 279 8.42 -0.41 -8.40
C PRO A 279 9.86 -0.57 -7.93
N GLY A 280 10.21 -1.75 -7.39
CA GLY A 280 11.56 -2.04 -6.93
C GLY A 280 11.84 -1.60 -5.47
N PHE A 281 10.85 -1.70 -4.60
CA PHE A 281 10.95 -1.44 -3.16
C PHE A 281 12.16 -2.15 -2.52
N LEU A 282 12.27 -3.47 -2.68
CA LEU A 282 13.33 -4.27 -2.08
C LEU A 282 14.72 -3.83 -2.56
N LYS A 283 14.87 -3.58 -3.87
CA LYS A 283 16.11 -3.10 -4.45
C LYS A 283 16.57 -1.77 -3.82
N ARG A 284 15.66 -0.82 -3.66
CA ARG A 284 15.99 0.49 -3.05
C ARG A 284 16.38 0.35 -1.58
N VAL A 285 15.64 -0.46 -0.81
CA VAL A 285 15.94 -0.71 0.60
C VAL A 285 17.31 -1.37 0.75
N VAL A 286 17.60 -2.42 -0.01
CA VAL A 286 18.88 -3.16 0.05
C VAL A 286 20.04 -2.29 -0.45
N THR A 287 19.88 -1.55 -1.55
CA THR A 287 20.93 -0.67 -2.10
C THR A 287 21.36 0.40 -1.10
N PHE A 288 20.48 0.82 -0.20
CA PHE A 288 20.82 1.75 0.87
C PHE A 288 21.32 1.04 2.13
N ALA A 289 20.62 -0.03 2.55
CA ALA A 289 20.85 -0.66 3.85
C ALA A 289 22.17 -1.44 3.91
N LEU A 290 22.58 -2.09 2.81
CA LEU A 290 23.86 -2.80 2.78
C LEU A 290 25.05 -1.84 2.98
N PRO A 291 25.24 -0.79 2.17
CA PRO A 291 26.35 0.15 2.39
C PRO A 291 26.30 0.85 3.76
N GLY A 292 25.11 1.24 4.22
CA GLY A 292 24.95 1.85 5.53
C GLY A 292 25.31 0.92 6.69
N GLY A 293 24.88 -0.33 6.61
CA GLY A 293 25.21 -1.37 7.59
C GLY A 293 26.70 -1.75 7.57
N ILE A 294 27.27 -1.91 6.38
CA ILE A 294 28.70 -2.19 6.19
C ILE A 294 29.53 -1.04 6.77
N ALA A 295 29.19 0.21 6.45
CA ALA A 295 29.88 1.39 6.97
C ALA A 295 29.87 1.42 8.50
N THR A 296 28.71 1.16 9.10
CA THR A 296 28.56 1.11 10.56
C THR A 296 29.41 0.00 11.19
N ALA A 297 29.34 -1.21 10.61
CA ALA A 297 30.12 -2.34 11.10
C ALA A 297 31.61 -2.11 10.98
N LEU A 298 32.10 -1.64 9.83
CA LEU A 298 33.50 -1.33 9.61
C LEU A 298 34.00 -0.25 10.58
N SER A 299 33.22 0.80 10.82
CA SER A 299 33.61 1.87 11.75
C SER A 299 33.81 1.35 13.17
N VAL A 300 32.91 0.47 13.64
CA VAL A 300 33.01 -0.11 14.99
C VAL A 300 34.16 -1.13 15.07
N LEU A 301 34.27 -2.03 14.09
CA LEU A 301 35.31 -3.06 14.08
C LEU A 301 36.71 -2.44 13.93
N LEU A 302 36.90 -1.48 13.03
CA LEU A 302 38.18 -0.78 12.89
C LEU A 302 38.56 -0.05 14.18
N ALA A 303 37.64 0.63 14.83
CA ALA A 303 37.90 1.25 16.13
C ALA A 303 38.28 0.16 17.17
N SER A 304 37.61 -0.97 17.19
CA SER A 304 37.91 -2.06 18.14
C SER A 304 39.24 -2.74 17.90
N TRP A 305 39.75 -2.75 16.67
CA TRP A 305 41.05 -3.33 16.32
C TRP A 305 42.20 -2.32 16.50
N THR A 306 41.98 -1.04 16.21
CA THR A 306 43.04 -0.06 16.16
C THR A 306 43.24 0.66 17.50
N LEU A 307 42.17 1.03 18.21
CA LEU A 307 42.27 1.80 19.43
C LEU A 307 43.05 1.11 20.55
N PRO A 308 42.87 -0.17 20.85
CA PRO A 308 43.67 -0.84 21.87
C PRO A 308 45.16 -0.75 21.59
N ASN A 309 45.57 -0.96 20.33
CA ASN A 309 46.98 -0.90 19.94
C ASN A 309 47.57 0.54 19.99
N VAL A 310 46.79 1.52 19.52
CA VAL A 310 47.24 2.94 19.47
C VAL A 310 47.28 3.57 20.85
N MET A 311 46.31 3.23 21.71
CA MET A 311 46.17 3.80 23.04
C MET A 311 46.88 3.00 24.13
N GLY A 312 47.39 1.79 23.79
CA GLY A 312 48.00 0.89 24.76
C GLY A 312 46.97 0.30 25.74
N TRP A 313 45.71 0.12 25.32
CA TRP A 313 44.66 -0.44 26.18
C TRP A 313 44.76 -1.95 26.27
N ASP A 314 44.71 -2.48 27.48
CA ASP A 314 44.54 -3.95 27.72
C ASP A 314 43.04 -4.27 27.90
N VAL A 315 42.34 -4.42 26.80
CA VAL A 315 40.90 -4.68 26.79
C VAL A 315 40.52 -6.09 27.24
N VAL A 316 41.48 -6.97 27.48
CA VAL A 316 41.29 -8.36 27.93
C VAL A 316 41.36 -8.45 29.47
N ASN A 317 42.38 -7.80 30.08
CA ASN A 317 42.64 -7.92 31.50
C ASN A 317 42.28 -6.65 32.31
N ASN A 318 41.97 -5.53 31.65
CA ASN A 318 41.63 -4.26 32.32
C ASN A 318 40.18 -3.84 31.96
N ASP A 319 39.28 -3.91 32.94
CA ASP A 319 37.88 -3.52 32.81
C ASP A 319 37.69 -2.03 32.49
N ALA A 320 38.60 -1.17 32.89
CA ALA A 320 38.53 0.27 32.60
C ALA A 320 38.80 0.53 31.12
N ASP A 321 39.80 -0.14 30.53
CA ASP A 321 40.14 -0.02 29.11
C ASP A 321 39.05 -0.64 28.23
N LEU A 322 38.48 -1.78 28.64
CA LEU A 322 37.36 -2.39 27.98
C LEU A 322 36.12 -1.46 28.03
N SER A 323 35.89 -0.82 29.13
CA SER A 323 34.78 0.15 29.28
C SER A 323 34.99 1.41 28.41
N ALA A 324 36.23 1.89 28.26
CA ALA A 324 36.57 2.97 27.36
C ALA A 324 36.32 2.61 25.88
N LEU A 325 36.73 1.40 25.48
CA LEU A 325 36.44 0.86 24.12
C LEU A 325 34.95 0.77 23.84
N ARG A 326 34.18 0.23 24.80
CA ARG A 326 32.73 0.10 24.70
C ARG A 326 32.01 1.44 24.61
N ALA A 327 32.50 2.43 25.39
CA ALA A 327 31.98 3.80 25.34
C ALA A 327 32.21 4.44 23.96
N THR A 328 33.44 4.34 23.44
CA THR A 328 33.79 4.85 22.10
C THR A 328 32.94 4.16 21.01
N SER A 329 32.82 2.84 21.05
CA SER A 329 32.02 2.09 20.09
C SER A 329 30.54 2.42 20.15
N ALA A 330 29.97 2.67 21.33
CA ALA A 330 28.60 3.11 21.51
C ALA A 330 28.36 4.51 20.91
N ILE A 331 29.31 5.42 21.09
CA ILE A 331 29.26 6.78 20.51
C ILE A 331 29.33 6.70 18.97
N ILE A 332 30.22 5.86 18.41
CA ILE A 332 30.30 5.64 16.97
C ILE A 332 28.97 5.08 16.45
N LEU A 333 28.40 4.04 17.09
CA LEU A 333 27.10 3.48 16.72
C LEU A 333 25.98 4.52 16.75
N PHE A 334 25.97 5.39 17.77
CA PHE A 334 24.97 6.45 17.87
C PHE A 334 25.12 7.45 16.73
N LEU A 335 26.33 7.94 16.45
CA LEU A 335 26.60 8.86 15.34
C LEU A 335 26.18 8.25 14.00
N MET A 336 26.56 6.98 13.74
CA MET A 336 26.18 6.26 12.52
C MET A 336 24.66 6.08 12.42
N GLY A 337 23.99 5.78 13.55
CA GLY A 337 22.54 5.72 13.62
C GLY A 337 21.87 7.05 13.27
N VAL A 338 22.41 8.17 13.75
CA VAL A 338 21.94 9.53 13.42
C VAL A 338 22.16 9.82 11.92
N PHE A 339 23.30 9.46 11.34
CA PHE A 339 23.56 9.63 9.91
C PHE A 339 22.59 8.82 9.03
N VAL A 340 22.35 7.57 9.41
CA VAL A 340 21.36 6.72 8.73
C VAL A 340 19.97 7.32 8.81
N LEU A 341 19.56 7.77 10.02
CA LEU A 341 18.28 8.44 10.24
C LEU A 341 18.17 9.72 9.40
N ALA A 342 19.20 10.56 9.39
CA ALA A 342 19.23 11.79 8.61
C ALA A 342 19.10 11.51 7.10
N ARG A 343 19.70 10.43 6.61
CA ARG A 343 19.61 10.03 5.20
C ARG A 343 18.23 9.53 4.82
N VAL A 344 17.59 8.76 5.70
CA VAL A 344 16.24 8.18 5.50
C VAL A 344 15.15 9.26 5.66
N ALA A 345 15.34 10.20 6.56
CA ALA A 345 14.38 11.28 6.83
C ALA A 345 14.34 12.37 5.76
N ARG A 346 15.23 12.39 4.77
CA ARG A 346 15.25 13.41 3.72
C ARG A 346 13.89 13.66 3.07
N PRO A 347 13.58 14.93 2.71
CA PRO A 347 14.37 16.16 2.83
C PRO A 347 14.42 16.70 4.26
N LEU A 348 15.57 17.26 4.67
CA LEU A 348 15.81 17.74 6.02
C LEU A 348 15.42 19.22 6.26
N ASN A 349 14.95 19.90 5.24
CA ASN A 349 14.48 21.30 5.29
C ASN A 349 13.06 21.45 5.86
N SER A 350 12.50 20.40 6.44
CA SER A 350 11.16 20.35 7.00
C SER A 350 11.23 19.91 8.48
N TRP A 351 10.06 19.69 9.11
CA TRP A 351 9.95 19.10 10.45
C TRP A 351 10.80 17.82 10.64
N ARG A 352 11.14 17.12 9.56
CA ARG A 352 12.00 15.91 9.60
C ARG A 352 13.43 16.24 10.02
N GLY A 353 13.95 17.40 9.63
CA GLY A 353 15.25 17.88 10.11
C GLY A 353 15.21 18.15 11.62
N ALA A 354 14.14 18.79 12.10
CA ALA A 354 13.91 19.01 13.53
C ALA A 354 13.78 17.69 14.30
N LEU A 355 13.12 16.68 13.72
CA LEU A 355 13.04 15.34 14.31
C LEU A 355 14.41 14.71 14.47
N VAL A 356 15.25 14.72 13.42
CA VAL A 356 16.61 14.16 13.49
C VAL A 356 17.45 14.89 14.53
N ALA A 357 17.43 16.23 14.52
CA ALA A 357 18.15 17.05 15.48
C ALA A 357 17.65 16.81 16.92
N GLY A 358 16.35 16.70 17.12
CA GLY A 358 15.73 16.43 18.41
C GLY A 358 16.15 15.08 18.99
N PHE A 359 16.14 14.00 18.20
CA PHE A 359 16.60 12.69 18.65
C PHE A 359 18.12 12.62 18.86
N ALA A 360 18.90 13.31 18.03
CA ALA A 360 20.34 13.43 18.24
C ALA A 360 20.64 14.19 19.55
N ALA A 361 19.98 15.31 19.79
CA ALA A 361 20.10 16.07 21.02
C ALA A 361 19.63 15.25 22.24
N ALA A 362 18.50 14.56 22.16
CA ALA A 362 18.01 13.70 23.23
C ALA A 362 19.01 12.59 23.59
N GLY A 363 19.70 12.02 22.60
CA GLY A 363 20.74 11.02 22.83
C GLY A 363 21.97 11.60 23.51
N ILE A 364 22.38 12.79 23.14
CA ILE A 364 23.49 13.48 23.78
C ILE A 364 23.11 13.90 25.21
N ILE A 365 21.98 14.58 25.39
CA ILE A 365 21.53 15.05 26.72
C ILE A 365 21.28 13.85 27.65
N GLY A 366 20.70 12.75 27.15
CA GLY A 366 20.48 11.56 27.96
C GLY A 366 21.76 10.95 28.54
N ALA A 367 22.88 11.04 27.82
CA ALA A 367 24.18 10.59 28.33
C ALA A 367 24.69 11.41 29.53
N PHE A 368 24.20 12.64 29.70
CA PHE A 368 24.56 13.49 30.87
C PHE A 368 23.60 13.37 32.04
N ILE A 369 22.45 12.67 31.88
CA ILE A 369 21.52 12.43 32.97
C ILE A 369 21.97 11.20 33.76
N PRO A 370 22.35 11.32 35.05
CA PRO A 370 22.99 10.23 35.82
C PRO A 370 22.14 8.93 35.84
N PHE A 371 20.83 9.07 36.00
CA PHE A 371 19.91 7.90 35.95
C PHE A 371 19.98 7.16 34.61
N VAL A 372 19.93 7.88 33.49
CA VAL A 372 19.96 7.31 32.12
C VAL A 372 21.36 6.73 31.85
N ALA A 373 22.40 7.47 32.17
CA ALA A 373 23.78 7.02 31.97
C ALA A 373 24.07 5.72 32.73
N ASN A 374 23.68 5.63 33.99
CA ASN A 374 23.87 4.43 34.79
C ASN A 374 23.03 3.25 34.29
N PHE A 375 21.77 3.48 33.96
CA PHE A 375 20.86 2.44 33.47
C PHE A 375 21.34 1.82 32.15
N PHE A 376 21.77 2.66 31.21
CA PHE A 376 22.27 2.22 29.91
C PHE A 376 23.79 2.00 29.87
N ALA A 377 24.53 2.21 30.98
CA ALA A 377 25.98 2.16 31.08
C ALA A 377 26.70 3.07 30.08
N LEU A 378 26.18 4.27 29.89
CA LEU A 378 26.79 5.28 29.04
C LEU A 378 27.93 5.95 29.79
N ILE A 379 29.16 5.66 29.41
CA ILE A 379 30.37 6.26 29.97
C ILE A 379 30.86 7.31 28.97
N LEU A 380 31.11 8.53 29.45
CA LEU A 380 31.67 9.57 28.61
C LEU A 380 33.20 9.46 28.65
N PRO A 381 33.86 9.30 27.49
CA PRO A 381 35.32 9.26 27.45
C PRO A 381 35.90 10.60 27.88
N THR A 382 37.01 10.55 28.66
CA THR A 382 37.74 11.75 29.17
C THR A 382 39.21 11.68 28.79
N GLY A 383 39.88 12.79 28.84
CA GLY A 383 41.34 12.85 28.57
C GLY A 383 41.70 12.34 27.16
N THR A 384 42.70 11.48 27.10
CA THR A 384 43.18 10.91 25.83
C THR A 384 42.14 10.04 25.12
N ALA A 385 41.28 9.36 25.87
CA ALA A 385 40.20 8.56 25.31
C ALA A 385 39.16 9.42 24.56
N LEU A 386 38.94 10.69 25.03
CA LEU A 386 38.07 11.61 24.29
C LEU A 386 38.66 12.00 22.93
N VAL A 387 39.96 12.29 22.87
CA VAL A 387 40.66 12.62 21.62
C VAL A 387 40.61 11.45 20.66
N ALA A 388 40.88 10.22 21.12
CA ALA A 388 40.78 9.00 20.34
C ALA A 388 39.36 8.79 19.80
N THR A 389 38.35 9.03 20.63
CA THR A 389 36.93 8.93 20.21
C THR A 389 36.60 9.95 19.12
N LEU A 390 37.05 11.21 19.24
CA LEU A 390 36.80 12.24 18.22
C LEU A 390 37.45 11.89 16.87
N ILE A 391 38.68 11.35 16.89
CA ILE A 391 39.37 10.89 15.69
C ILE A 391 38.61 9.71 15.08
N ALA A 392 38.16 8.73 15.88
CA ALA A 392 37.38 7.59 15.43
C ALA A 392 36.03 8.01 14.84
N LEU A 393 35.35 9.04 15.40
CA LEU A 393 34.12 9.62 14.84
C LEU A 393 34.37 10.26 13.47
N GLY A 394 35.47 10.98 13.29
CA GLY A 394 35.86 11.53 11.99
C GLY A 394 36.09 10.44 10.94
N GLY A 395 36.82 9.38 11.33
CA GLY A 395 37.00 8.18 10.49
C GLY A 395 35.70 7.50 10.13
N ALA A 396 34.80 7.31 11.10
CA ALA A 396 33.49 6.72 10.90
C ALA A 396 32.63 7.55 9.92
N ALA A 397 32.61 8.87 10.07
CA ALA A 397 31.90 9.77 9.16
C ALA A 397 32.45 9.64 7.72
N MET A 398 33.78 9.58 7.56
CA MET A 398 34.41 9.40 6.25
C MET A 398 34.06 8.04 5.62
N ILE A 399 34.12 6.97 6.39
CA ILE A 399 33.73 5.61 5.94
C ILE A 399 32.27 5.62 5.47
N PHE A 400 31.38 6.27 6.22
CA PHE A 400 29.97 6.36 5.85
C PHE A 400 29.77 7.07 4.52
N VAL A 401 30.43 8.21 4.31
CA VAL A 401 30.37 8.96 3.04
C VAL A 401 30.88 8.10 1.88
N ILE A 402 32.02 7.44 2.05
CA ILE A 402 32.61 6.57 1.02
C ILE A 402 31.67 5.40 0.68
N CYS A 403 31.14 4.72 1.67
CA CYS A 403 30.22 3.59 1.45
C CYS A 403 28.92 4.03 0.73
N LEU A 404 28.38 5.20 1.07
CA LEU A 404 27.23 5.75 0.38
C LEU A 404 27.56 6.20 -1.05
N TRP A 405 28.76 6.70 -1.31
CA TRP A 405 29.22 7.02 -2.66
C TRP A 405 29.35 5.76 -3.53
N LEU A 406 29.76 4.63 -2.94
CA LEU A 406 29.86 3.34 -3.60
C LEU A 406 28.47 2.61 -3.71
N ALA A 407 27.44 3.08 -3.02
CA ALA A 407 26.11 2.44 -3.01
C ALA A 407 25.51 2.18 -4.42
N PRO A 408 25.62 3.08 -5.42
CA PRO A 408 25.14 2.81 -6.77
C PRO A 408 25.85 1.63 -7.45
N LEU A 409 27.15 1.43 -7.16
CA LEU A 409 27.92 0.30 -7.67
C LEU A 409 27.42 -1.01 -7.07
N VAL A 410 27.19 -1.04 -5.77
CA VAL A 410 26.61 -2.20 -5.06
C VAL A 410 25.23 -2.53 -5.62
N GLY A 411 24.40 -1.51 -5.88
CA GLY A 411 23.09 -1.69 -6.49
C GLY A 411 23.13 -2.31 -7.89
N ARG A 412 24.12 -1.94 -8.71
CA ARG A 412 24.33 -2.56 -10.04
C ARG A 412 24.77 -4.00 -9.94
N ILE A 413 25.76 -4.31 -9.09
CA ILE A 413 26.26 -5.67 -8.88
C ILE A 413 25.14 -6.57 -8.36
N PHE A 414 24.40 -6.12 -7.35
CA PHE A 414 23.30 -6.88 -6.78
C PHE A 414 22.14 -7.09 -7.79
N GLY A 415 21.81 -6.06 -8.56
CA GLY A 415 20.81 -6.17 -9.61
C GLY A 415 21.19 -7.17 -10.72
N ASN A 416 22.47 -7.23 -11.08
CA ASN A 416 22.98 -8.19 -12.07
C ASN A 416 22.96 -9.63 -11.53
N LEU A 417 23.36 -9.83 -10.27
CA LEU A 417 23.32 -11.13 -9.58
C LEU A 417 21.88 -11.68 -9.51
N LEU A 418 20.91 -10.84 -9.15
CA LEU A 418 19.51 -11.26 -9.07
C LEU A 418 18.94 -11.64 -10.43
N ARG A 419 19.28 -10.90 -11.49
CA ARG A 419 18.87 -11.23 -12.87
C ARG A 419 19.45 -12.56 -13.34
N GLN A 420 20.71 -12.87 -12.99
CA GLN A 420 21.35 -14.16 -13.31
C GLN A 420 20.66 -15.35 -12.63
N HIS A 421 20.02 -15.13 -11.48
CA HIS A 421 19.28 -16.16 -10.75
C HIS A 421 17.76 -16.14 -11.01
N GLY A 422 17.31 -15.48 -12.08
CA GLY A 422 15.90 -15.54 -12.53
C GLY A 422 14.93 -14.65 -11.76
N PHE A 423 15.43 -13.77 -10.90
CA PHE A 423 14.57 -12.78 -10.24
C PHE A 423 14.43 -11.52 -11.11
N ASN A 424 13.27 -11.34 -11.74
CA ASN A 424 12.89 -10.09 -12.37
C ASN A 424 12.54 -9.05 -11.30
N ILE A 425 13.50 -8.17 -10.98
CA ILE A 425 13.32 -7.05 -10.03
C ILE A 425 13.63 -5.72 -10.76
#